data_52264d3ad179ebb0740b185649da2835
#
_entry.id   52264d3ad179ebb0740b185649da2835
#
_cell.length_a   1.000
_cell.length_b   1.000
_cell.length_c   1.000
_cell.angle_alpha   90.00
_cell.angle_beta   90.00
_cell.angle_gamma   90.00
#
_symmetry.space_group_name_H-M   'P 1'
#
loop_
_entity.id
_entity.type
_entity.pdbx_description
1 polymer ?
#
loop_
_entity_poly.entity_id
_entity_poly.type
_entity_poly.pdbx_seq_one_letter_code
_entity_poly.pdbx_strand_id
1 'polypeptide(L)'
;VIFESAYFEPVQVRRTAKKLGMRTDASARYEKGLDPDGCPRTLKRAMELVELLGAGEPVAEFIEVDNRTAEPVQIPFDPDWINRFLGTEISREDMVKTLEALEIHVDGDVCISPSFRIDLERPADIAEEVARIYGYNNIPSTVIRGVAEAQLTPQQQFLRKAEQTMVGLGYYGTLTYSFTSPKCFDRI
;
A
#
# COMPACT_ATOMS: atom_id res chain seq x y z
N VAL A 1 -15.84 12.47 -31.70
CA VAL A 1 -15.58 11.64 -30.52
C VAL A 1 -14.67 12.45 -29.58
N ILE A 2 -14.91 12.39 -28.28
CA ILE A 2 -14.09 13.04 -27.26
C ILE A 2 -13.50 11.92 -26.43
N PHE A 3 -12.19 11.98 -26.21
CA PHE A 3 -11.48 11.11 -25.28
C PHE A 3 -11.28 11.84 -23.95
N GLU A 4 -11.46 11.13 -22.85
CA GLU A 4 -11.15 11.58 -21.51
C GLU A 4 -10.04 10.71 -20.93
N SER A 5 -9.05 11.33 -20.33
CA SER A 5 -8.04 10.69 -19.48
C SER A 5 -7.96 11.49 -18.18
N ALA A 6 -8.28 10.88 -17.06
CA ALA A 6 -8.45 11.59 -15.81
C ALA A 6 -7.86 10.85 -14.62
N TYR A 7 -7.50 11.60 -13.60
CA TYR A 7 -7.24 11.14 -12.25
C TYR A 7 -8.34 11.67 -11.32
N PHE A 8 -8.87 10.81 -10.49
CA PHE A 8 -9.85 11.15 -9.46
C PHE A 8 -9.34 10.71 -8.10
N GLU A 9 -9.72 11.45 -7.06
CA GLU A 9 -9.42 11.10 -5.69
C GLU A 9 -10.01 9.71 -5.35
N PRO A 10 -9.18 8.69 -5.03
CA PRO A 10 -9.62 7.29 -4.95
C PRO A 10 -10.72 7.02 -3.92
N VAL A 11 -10.62 7.67 -2.74
CA VAL A 11 -11.59 7.49 -1.65
C VAL A 11 -12.97 8.03 -2.06
N GLN A 12 -13.00 9.15 -2.80
CA GLN A 12 -14.26 9.73 -3.27
C GLN A 12 -14.94 8.82 -4.30
N VAL A 13 -14.17 8.28 -5.24
CA VAL A 13 -14.70 7.31 -6.22
C VAL A 13 -15.29 6.10 -5.50
N ARG A 14 -14.56 5.52 -4.57
CA ARG A 14 -15.01 4.36 -3.78
C ARG A 14 -16.30 4.64 -3.03
N ARG A 15 -16.37 5.78 -2.34
CA ARG A 15 -17.56 6.18 -1.58
C ARG A 15 -18.77 6.41 -2.48
N THR A 16 -18.56 7.08 -3.61
CA THR A 16 -19.61 7.37 -4.59
C THR A 16 -20.15 6.10 -5.21
N ALA A 17 -19.27 5.21 -5.70
CA ALA A 17 -19.66 3.93 -6.28
C ALA A 17 -20.48 3.10 -5.28
N LYS A 18 -20.05 3.05 -4.01
CA LYS A 18 -20.79 2.35 -2.95
C LYS A 18 -22.15 3.00 -2.67
N LYS A 19 -22.22 4.34 -2.60
CA LYS A 19 -23.46 5.07 -2.32
C LYS A 19 -24.50 4.90 -3.41
N LEU A 20 -24.05 4.85 -4.67
CA LEU A 20 -24.92 4.66 -5.83
C LEU A 20 -25.22 3.17 -6.11
N GLY A 21 -24.56 2.23 -5.43
CA GLY A 21 -24.66 0.80 -5.73
C GLY A 21 -24.17 0.44 -7.14
N MET A 22 -23.33 1.29 -7.75
CA MET A 22 -22.87 1.16 -9.13
C MET A 22 -21.36 0.94 -9.17
N ARG A 23 -20.96 -0.24 -9.61
CA ARG A 23 -19.56 -0.60 -9.84
C ARG A 23 -19.33 -0.81 -11.32
N THR A 24 -18.36 -0.07 -11.86
CA THR A 24 -17.91 -0.18 -13.25
C THR A 24 -16.43 -0.51 -13.28
N ASP A 25 -15.91 -0.92 -14.46
CA ASP A 25 -14.47 -1.14 -14.63
C ASP A 25 -13.68 0.15 -14.35
N ALA A 26 -14.20 1.29 -14.73
CA ALA A 26 -13.61 2.60 -14.45
C ALA A 26 -13.54 2.85 -12.93
N SER A 27 -14.66 2.72 -12.21
CA SER A 27 -14.67 2.93 -10.75
C SER A 27 -13.76 1.95 -10.02
N ALA A 28 -13.67 0.70 -10.46
CA ALA A 28 -12.80 -0.32 -9.87
C ALA A 28 -11.31 -0.03 -10.05
N ARG A 29 -10.93 0.73 -11.08
CA ARG A 29 -9.56 1.18 -11.33
C ARG A 29 -9.26 2.48 -10.58
N TYR A 30 -10.11 3.48 -10.71
CA TYR A 30 -9.94 4.78 -10.05
C TYR A 30 -9.94 4.69 -8.52
N GLU A 31 -10.74 3.79 -7.93
CA GLU A 31 -10.77 3.61 -6.46
C GLU A 31 -9.46 3.09 -5.86
N LYS A 32 -8.55 2.56 -6.69
CA LYS A 32 -7.24 2.05 -6.27
C LYS A 32 -6.13 3.09 -6.39
N GLY A 33 -6.41 4.22 -7.00
CA GLY A 33 -5.41 5.21 -7.38
C GLY A 33 -4.76 4.90 -8.73
N LEU A 34 -4.47 5.93 -9.48
CA LEU A 34 -3.78 5.88 -10.76
C LEU A 34 -2.64 6.90 -10.76
N ASP A 35 -1.75 6.80 -11.73
CA ASP A 35 -0.72 7.79 -11.98
C ASP A 35 -1.35 9.07 -12.57
N PRO A 36 -1.37 10.19 -11.83
CA PRO A 36 -1.91 11.43 -12.36
C PRO A 36 -1.10 12.01 -13.53
N ASP A 37 0.24 11.79 -13.53
CA ASP A 37 1.12 12.27 -14.61
C ASP A 37 1.00 11.40 -15.86
N GLY A 38 0.39 10.24 -15.74
CA GLY A 38 0.05 9.35 -16.85
C GLY A 38 -1.08 9.87 -17.74
N CYS A 39 -1.93 10.79 -17.26
CA CYS A 39 -3.11 11.24 -17.99
C CYS A 39 -2.78 11.85 -19.35
N PRO A 40 -1.88 12.84 -19.50
CA PRO A 40 -1.53 13.41 -20.80
C PRO A 40 -0.89 12.38 -21.74
N ARG A 41 -0.02 11.53 -21.22
CA ARG A 41 0.66 10.47 -21.98
C ARG A 41 -0.34 9.46 -22.55
N THR A 42 -1.31 9.04 -21.72
CA THR A 42 -2.37 8.12 -22.14
C THR A 42 -3.24 8.72 -23.24
N LEU A 43 -3.60 10.00 -23.11
CA LEU A 43 -4.38 10.70 -24.12
C LEU A 43 -3.64 10.81 -25.46
N LYS A 44 -2.35 11.19 -25.42
CA LYS A 44 -1.49 11.22 -26.63
C LYS A 44 -1.44 9.85 -27.31
N ARG A 45 -1.30 8.77 -26.51
CA ARG A 45 -1.31 7.41 -27.06
C ARG A 45 -2.66 7.02 -27.68
N ALA A 46 -3.78 7.46 -27.10
CA ALA A 46 -5.09 7.23 -27.69
C ALA A 46 -5.23 7.94 -29.05
N MET A 47 -4.76 9.17 -29.16
CA MET A 47 -4.74 9.94 -30.42
C MET A 47 -3.88 9.25 -31.47
N GLU A 48 -2.67 8.86 -31.14
CA GLU A 48 -1.77 8.10 -32.03
C GLU A 48 -2.43 6.80 -32.53
N LEU A 49 -3.14 6.08 -31.68
CA LEU A 49 -3.86 4.87 -32.09
C LEU A 49 -5.01 5.14 -33.04
N VAL A 50 -5.71 6.27 -32.89
CA VAL A 50 -6.77 6.70 -33.86
C VAL A 50 -6.18 6.88 -35.23
N GLU A 51 -5.05 7.56 -35.37
CA GLU A 51 -4.35 7.76 -36.64
C GLU A 51 -3.82 6.43 -37.19
N LEU A 52 -3.11 5.65 -36.35
CA LEU A 52 -2.52 4.38 -36.76
C LEU A 52 -3.55 3.38 -37.32
N LEU A 53 -4.74 3.36 -36.75
CA LEU A 53 -5.84 2.48 -37.16
C LEU A 53 -6.69 3.08 -38.33
N GLY A 54 -6.37 4.27 -38.78
CA GLY A 54 -7.17 4.97 -39.81
C GLY A 54 -8.60 5.25 -39.35
N ALA A 55 -8.83 5.36 -38.03
CA ALA A 55 -10.16 5.55 -37.46
C ALA A 55 -10.60 7.03 -37.46
N GLY A 56 -9.69 7.96 -37.74
CA GLY A 56 -9.94 9.39 -37.82
C GLY A 56 -8.65 10.21 -37.72
N GLU A 57 -8.81 11.52 -37.65
CA GLU A 57 -7.71 12.47 -37.47
C GLU A 57 -7.95 13.26 -36.17
N PRO A 58 -6.96 13.42 -35.31
CA PRO A 58 -7.04 14.35 -34.19
C PRO A 58 -7.24 15.79 -34.67
N VAL A 59 -8.23 16.49 -34.13
CA VAL A 59 -8.63 17.81 -34.64
C VAL A 59 -7.96 18.94 -33.88
N ALA A 60 -7.50 18.70 -32.65
CA ALA A 60 -6.93 19.71 -31.79
C ALA A 60 -5.97 19.10 -30.77
N GLU A 61 -5.20 19.97 -30.13
CA GLU A 61 -4.50 19.61 -28.90
C GLU A 61 -5.51 19.33 -27.78
N PHE A 62 -5.08 18.58 -26.77
CA PHE A 62 -5.94 18.28 -25.62
C PHE A 62 -6.02 19.47 -24.65
N ILE A 63 -7.14 19.56 -23.96
CA ILE A 63 -7.34 20.52 -22.86
C ILE A 63 -6.94 19.80 -21.58
N GLU A 64 -6.06 20.43 -20.81
CA GLU A 64 -5.61 19.92 -19.50
C GLU A 64 -6.09 20.84 -18.40
N VAL A 65 -6.63 20.24 -17.34
CA VAL A 65 -6.97 20.93 -16.09
C VAL A 65 -6.33 20.13 -14.95
N ASP A 66 -5.30 20.69 -14.35
CA ASP A 66 -4.61 20.11 -13.21
C ASP A 66 -4.79 21.00 -11.98
N ASN A 67 -5.49 20.47 -10.99
CA ASN A 67 -5.75 21.15 -9.72
C ASN A 67 -4.96 20.53 -8.54
N ARG A 68 -3.96 19.71 -8.82
CA ARG A 68 -3.15 19.10 -7.76
C ARG A 68 -2.29 20.14 -7.07
N THR A 69 -2.18 19.97 -5.77
CA THR A 69 -1.27 20.75 -4.91
C THR A 69 -0.21 19.86 -4.26
N ALA A 70 -0.26 18.55 -4.54
CA ALA A 70 0.64 17.60 -3.90
C ALA A 70 2.05 17.66 -4.53
N GLU A 71 3.04 17.80 -3.70
CA GLU A 71 4.44 17.63 -4.04
C GLU A 71 4.82 16.14 -4.11
N PRO A 72 5.88 15.77 -4.85
CA PRO A 72 6.40 14.41 -4.84
C PRO A 72 6.72 13.93 -3.42
N VAL A 73 6.39 12.69 -3.14
CA VAL A 73 6.67 12.10 -1.82
C VAL A 73 8.18 11.95 -1.66
N GLN A 74 8.71 12.53 -0.59
CA GLN A 74 10.11 12.45 -0.21
C GLN A 74 10.26 11.50 0.97
N ILE A 75 11.11 10.49 0.81
CA ILE A 75 11.29 9.40 1.77
C ILE A 75 12.75 9.40 2.24
N PRO A 76 13.03 9.42 3.55
CA PRO A 76 14.38 9.33 4.06
C PRO A 76 15.09 8.05 3.57
N PHE A 77 16.33 8.21 3.08
CA PHE A 77 17.19 7.14 2.59
C PHE A 77 18.41 6.99 3.48
N ASP A 78 18.42 5.96 4.30
CA ASP A 78 19.52 5.59 5.19
C ASP A 78 19.96 4.14 4.90
N PRO A 79 21.04 3.94 4.12
CA PRO A 79 21.56 2.62 3.77
C PRO A 79 21.92 1.75 4.98
N ASP A 80 22.44 2.36 6.05
CA ASP A 80 22.80 1.63 7.26
C ASP A 80 21.55 1.11 7.99
N TRP A 81 20.50 1.93 8.03
CA TRP A 81 19.22 1.49 8.57
C TRP A 81 18.61 0.37 7.72
N ILE A 82 18.64 0.49 6.38
CA ILE A 82 18.14 -0.54 5.45
C ILE A 82 18.87 -1.86 5.69
N ASN A 83 20.20 -1.84 5.76
CA ASN A 83 21.00 -3.03 6.02
C ASN A 83 20.67 -3.67 7.38
N ARG A 84 20.53 -2.87 8.44
CA ARG A 84 20.11 -3.38 9.75
C ARG A 84 18.70 -3.96 9.72
N PHE A 85 17.79 -3.32 8.99
CA PHE A 85 16.40 -3.75 8.87
C PHE A 85 16.26 -5.08 8.11
N LEU A 86 17.03 -5.24 7.01
CA LEU A 86 17.02 -6.43 6.17
C LEU A 86 17.94 -7.55 6.67
N GLY A 87 18.93 -7.23 7.50
CA GLY A 87 19.99 -8.16 7.89
C GLY A 87 21.00 -8.42 6.75
N THR A 88 21.34 -7.39 5.98
CA THR A 88 22.21 -7.44 4.80
C THR A 88 23.39 -6.50 4.93
N GLU A 89 24.33 -6.56 3.96
CA GLU A 89 25.49 -5.68 3.82
C GLU A 89 25.58 -5.16 2.38
N ILE A 90 24.49 -4.60 1.85
CA ILE A 90 24.41 -4.06 0.50
C ILE A 90 25.07 -2.67 0.49
N SER A 91 25.93 -2.40 -0.51
CA SER A 91 26.57 -1.09 -0.62
C SER A 91 25.54 0.00 -0.96
N ARG A 92 25.85 1.26 -0.56
CA ARG A 92 25.02 2.42 -0.94
C ARG A 92 24.87 2.54 -2.44
N GLU A 93 25.97 2.30 -3.18
CA GLU A 93 26.02 2.38 -4.64
C GLU A 93 25.07 1.38 -5.29
N ASP A 94 25.04 0.15 -4.79
CA ASP A 94 24.13 -0.89 -5.31
C ASP A 94 22.65 -0.60 -4.96
N MET A 95 22.39 -0.06 -3.77
CA MET A 95 21.05 0.39 -3.41
C MET A 95 20.58 1.53 -4.33
N VAL A 96 21.41 2.56 -4.53
CA VAL A 96 21.09 3.69 -5.42
C VAL A 96 20.85 3.19 -6.84
N LYS A 97 21.73 2.35 -7.37
CA LYS A 97 21.57 1.76 -8.71
C LYS A 97 20.26 1.00 -8.84
N THR A 98 19.88 0.27 -7.81
CA THR A 98 18.63 -0.49 -7.78
C THR A 98 17.42 0.44 -7.80
N LEU A 99 17.43 1.47 -6.97
CA LEU A 99 16.32 2.43 -6.85
C LEU A 99 16.16 3.27 -8.12
N GLU A 100 17.26 3.78 -8.68
CA GLU A 100 17.23 4.52 -9.95
C GLU A 100 16.74 3.65 -11.13
N ALA A 101 17.07 2.36 -11.16
CA ALA A 101 16.53 1.44 -12.17
C ALA A 101 15.02 1.21 -12.04
N LEU A 102 14.43 1.51 -10.88
CA LEU A 102 12.99 1.50 -10.60
C LEU A 102 12.34 2.88 -10.74
N GLU A 103 13.07 3.85 -11.31
CA GLU A 103 12.65 5.25 -11.46
C GLU A 103 12.43 5.98 -10.11
N ILE A 104 13.00 5.46 -9.02
CA ILE A 104 13.02 6.12 -7.72
C ILE A 104 14.30 6.96 -7.66
N HIS A 105 14.16 8.27 -7.80
CA HIS A 105 15.31 9.16 -7.82
C HIS A 105 15.89 9.34 -6.41
N VAL A 106 17.22 9.23 -6.30
CA VAL A 106 17.94 9.39 -5.02
C VAL A 106 18.76 10.68 -5.03
N ASP A 107 18.34 11.63 -4.20
CA ASP A 107 19.06 12.90 -3.98
C ASP A 107 19.62 12.96 -2.55
N GLY A 108 20.93 12.78 -2.41
CA GLY A 108 21.57 12.70 -1.10
C GLY A 108 20.98 11.58 -0.24
N ASP A 109 20.36 11.94 0.87
CA ASP A 109 19.74 11.02 1.83
C ASP A 109 18.22 11.02 1.73
N VAL A 110 17.69 11.29 0.53
CA VAL A 110 16.25 11.30 0.24
C VAL A 110 15.98 10.53 -1.05
N CYS A 111 14.97 9.68 -1.02
CA CYS A 111 14.35 9.08 -2.21
C CYS A 111 13.12 9.88 -2.59
N ILE A 112 12.97 10.19 -3.87
CA ILE A 112 11.81 10.86 -4.45
C ILE A 112 10.97 9.82 -5.15
N SER A 113 9.75 9.59 -4.65
CA SER A 113 8.83 8.61 -5.23
C SER A 113 8.28 9.11 -6.56
N PRO A 114 8.33 8.33 -7.64
CA PRO A 114 7.66 8.68 -8.88
C PRO A 114 6.13 8.62 -8.72
N SER A 115 5.42 9.43 -9.49
CA SER A 115 3.96 9.61 -9.37
C SER A 115 3.14 8.34 -9.54
N PHE A 116 3.67 7.36 -10.28
CA PHE A 116 3.01 6.07 -10.50
C PHE A 116 3.18 5.06 -9.34
N ARG A 117 4.09 5.33 -8.37
CA ARG A 117 4.34 4.52 -7.19
C ARG A 117 3.64 5.13 -5.98
N ILE A 118 2.33 4.97 -5.93
CA ILE A 118 1.49 5.46 -4.84
C ILE A 118 1.65 4.69 -3.53
N ASP A 119 2.39 3.60 -3.56
CA ASP A 119 2.69 2.71 -2.44
C ASP A 119 3.94 3.10 -1.65
N LEU A 120 4.81 3.93 -2.24
CA LEU A 120 6.06 4.35 -1.60
C LEU A 120 5.85 5.59 -0.73
N GLU A 121 5.76 5.38 0.59
CA GLU A 121 5.51 6.45 1.56
C GLU A 121 6.55 6.50 2.69
N ARG A 122 7.24 5.38 2.96
CA ARG A 122 8.07 5.19 4.15
C ARG A 122 9.40 4.52 3.85
N PRO A 123 10.42 4.67 4.72
CA PRO A 123 11.71 3.98 4.56
C PRO A 123 11.60 2.46 4.43
N ALA A 124 10.59 1.84 5.04
CA ALA A 124 10.35 0.41 4.91
C ALA A 124 9.97 0.01 3.48
N ASP A 125 9.26 0.88 2.76
CA ASP A 125 8.86 0.64 1.37
C ASP A 125 10.09 0.70 0.45
N ILE A 126 11.04 1.61 0.73
CA ILE A 126 12.34 1.67 0.04
C ILE A 126 13.19 0.42 0.34
N ALA A 127 13.20 -0.02 1.61
CA ALA A 127 13.91 -1.25 1.98
C ALA A 127 13.31 -2.49 1.29
N GLU A 128 11.98 -2.55 1.10
CA GLU A 128 11.31 -3.60 0.35
C GLU A 128 11.78 -3.65 -1.11
N GLU A 129 11.86 -2.50 -1.79
CA GLU A 129 12.31 -2.43 -3.18
C GLU A 129 13.77 -2.91 -3.31
N VAL A 130 14.64 -2.50 -2.40
CA VAL A 130 16.03 -2.99 -2.35
C VAL A 130 16.05 -4.49 -2.14
N ALA A 131 15.31 -5.02 -1.17
CA ALA A 131 15.27 -6.45 -0.86
C ALA A 131 14.73 -7.29 -2.02
N ARG A 132 13.69 -6.78 -2.70
CA ARG A 132 13.04 -7.47 -3.81
C ARG A 132 13.99 -7.66 -5.01
N ILE A 133 14.76 -6.63 -5.34
CA ILE A 133 15.71 -6.68 -6.45
C ILE A 133 16.99 -7.43 -6.05
N TYR A 134 17.47 -7.24 -4.82
CA TYR A 134 18.59 -8.02 -4.27
C TYR A 134 18.26 -9.52 -4.25
N GLY A 135 17.02 -9.87 -4.06
CA GLY A 135 16.48 -11.23 -4.00
C GLY A 135 16.36 -11.75 -2.57
N TYR A 136 15.14 -12.07 -2.18
CA TYR A 136 14.84 -12.57 -0.82
C TYR A 136 15.63 -13.84 -0.45
N ASN A 137 16.00 -14.68 -1.43
CA ASN A 137 16.79 -15.87 -1.19
C ASN A 137 18.24 -15.57 -0.77
N ASN A 138 18.73 -14.36 -1.03
CA ASN A 138 20.04 -13.90 -0.62
C ASN A 138 20.07 -13.34 0.81
N ILE A 139 18.90 -13.13 1.41
CA ILE A 139 18.76 -12.66 2.79
C ILE A 139 18.87 -13.87 3.73
N PRO A 140 19.84 -13.88 4.67
CA PRO A 140 20.04 -15.03 5.54
C PRO A 140 18.87 -15.20 6.52
N SER A 141 18.42 -16.44 6.65
CA SER A 141 17.43 -16.77 7.69
C SER A 141 18.08 -16.72 9.06
N THR A 142 17.49 -15.95 9.96
CA THR A 142 17.93 -15.86 11.36
C THR A 142 16.92 -16.54 12.29
N VAL A 143 17.41 -17.19 13.32
CA VAL A 143 16.57 -17.72 14.39
C VAL A 143 16.48 -16.70 15.52
N ILE A 144 15.31 -16.59 16.12
CA ILE A 144 15.11 -15.75 17.29
C ILE A 144 15.99 -16.31 18.41
N ARG A 145 16.92 -15.47 18.89
CA ARG A 145 17.79 -15.80 20.04
C ARG A 145 17.30 -14.99 21.24
N GLY A 146 16.87 -15.67 22.25
CA GLY A 146 16.43 -15.06 23.50
C GLY A 146 16.04 -16.13 24.51
N VAL A 147 16.10 -15.81 25.79
CA VAL A 147 15.50 -16.63 26.84
C VAL A 147 14.01 -16.28 26.85
N ALA A 148 13.24 -17.03 26.08
CA ALA A 148 11.78 -16.89 26.09
C ALA A 148 11.23 -17.98 27.03
N GLU A 149 11.16 -17.71 28.32
CA GLU A 149 10.30 -18.48 29.18
C GLU A 149 8.86 -18.08 28.94
N ALA A 150 8.07 -19.02 28.42
CA ALA A 150 6.65 -18.81 28.24
C ALA A 150 5.97 -18.72 29.60
N GLN A 151 5.76 -17.51 30.08
CA GLN A 151 5.08 -17.25 31.34
C GLN A 151 3.77 -16.50 31.10
N LEU A 152 2.75 -16.91 31.85
CA LEU A 152 1.48 -16.18 31.84
C LEU A 152 1.64 -14.90 32.70
N THR A 153 1.08 -13.80 32.18
CA THR A 153 0.97 -12.59 33.01
C THR A 153 0.10 -12.85 34.25
N PRO A 154 0.22 -12.06 35.32
CA PRO A 154 -0.66 -12.20 36.47
C PRO A 154 -2.15 -12.16 36.14
N GLN A 155 -2.54 -11.33 35.19
CA GLN A 155 -3.92 -11.25 34.72
C GLN A 155 -4.36 -12.52 34.00
N GLN A 156 -3.52 -13.09 33.14
CA GLN A 156 -3.82 -14.34 32.44
C GLN A 156 -3.89 -15.52 33.42
N GLN A 157 -3.03 -15.54 34.44
CA GLN A 157 -3.08 -16.55 35.52
C GLN A 157 -4.38 -16.47 36.31
N PHE A 158 -4.81 -15.24 36.64
CA PHE A 158 -6.08 -15.02 37.35
C PHE A 158 -7.27 -15.46 36.49
N LEU A 159 -7.33 -15.05 35.23
CA LEU A 159 -8.41 -15.44 34.32
C LEU A 159 -8.49 -16.97 34.15
N ARG A 160 -7.33 -17.61 33.95
CA ARG A 160 -7.28 -19.09 33.82
C ARG A 160 -7.76 -19.78 35.09
N LYS A 161 -7.39 -19.26 36.28
CA LYS A 161 -7.85 -19.81 37.56
C LYS A 161 -9.36 -19.62 37.73
N ALA A 162 -9.88 -18.47 37.39
CA ALA A 162 -11.31 -18.20 37.45
C ALA A 162 -12.09 -19.14 36.52
N GLU A 163 -11.64 -19.30 35.30
CA GLU A 163 -12.22 -20.21 34.30
C GLU A 163 -12.22 -21.67 34.81
N GLN A 164 -11.09 -22.16 35.34
CA GLN A 164 -10.99 -23.51 35.89
C GLN A 164 -11.94 -23.71 37.09
N THR A 165 -12.09 -22.68 37.91
CA THR A 165 -13.03 -22.73 39.04
C THR A 165 -14.49 -22.83 38.55
N MET A 166 -14.86 -22.06 37.56
CA MET A 166 -16.20 -22.12 36.99
C MET A 166 -16.49 -23.47 36.31
N VAL A 167 -15.52 -24.02 35.57
CA VAL A 167 -15.65 -25.38 35.02
C VAL A 167 -15.83 -26.43 36.11
N GLY A 168 -15.10 -26.32 37.22
CA GLY A 168 -15.24 -27.19 38.39
C GLY A 168 -16.62 -27.07 39.05
N LEU A 169 -17.31 -25.96 38.91
CA LEU A 169 -18.68 -25.74 39.39
C LEU A 169 -19.75 -26.19 38.35
N GLY A 170 -19.37 -26.78 37.24
CA GLY A 170 -20.28 -27.32 36.25
C GLY A 170 -20.67 -26.38 35.12
N TYR A 171 -19.97 -25.25 34.97
CA TYR A 171 -20.17 -24.34 33.84
C TYR A 171 -19.37 -24.80 32.61
N TYR A 172 -19.84 -24.44 31.44
CA TYR A 172 -19.16 -24.69 30.16
C TYR A 172 -18.60 -23.40 29.56
N GLY A 173 -17.41 -23.47 28.99
CA GLY A 173 -16.85 -22.38 28.20
C GLY A 173 -17.58 -22.25 26.87
N THR A 174 -17.89 -21.02 26.48
CA THR A 174 -18.49 -20.71 25.17
C THR A 174 -17.60 -19.75 24.39
N LEU A 175 -17.50 -19.99 23.09
CA LEU A 175 -16.86 -19.07 22.15
C LEU A 175 -17.97 -18.32 21.38
N THR A 176 -17.96 -17.02 21.51
CA THR A 176 -18.92 -16.15 20.82
C THR A 176 -18.20 -15.20 19.88
N TYR A 177 -18.94 -14.60 18.94
CA TYR A 177 -18.38 -13.53 18.12
C TYR A 177 -18.07 -12.30 18.98
N SER A 178 -16.91 -11.69 18.70
CA SER A 178 -16.51 -10.43 19.37
C SER A 178 -17.31 -9.23 18.90
N PHE A 179 -17.87 -9.29 17.68
CA PHE A 179 -18.71 -8.25 17.12
C PHE A 179 -20.18 -8.62 17.28
N THR A 180 -20.90 -7.79 18.02
CA THR A 180 -22.34 -7.91 18.19
C THR A 180 -23.01 -6.57 18.00
N SER A 181 -24.29 -6.55 17.61
CA SER A 181 -25.04 -5.31 17.47
C SER A 181 -25.28 -4.70 18.86
N PRO A 182 -25.09 -3.38 19.05
CA PRO A 182 -25.45 -2.71 20.30
C PRO A 182 -26.91 -2.95 20.73
N LYS A 183 -27.81 -3.16 19.78
CA LYS A 183 -29.24 -3.48 20.05
C LYS A 183 -29.44 -4.81 20.77
N CYS A 184 -28.42 -5.67 20.84
CA CYS A 184 -28.51 -6.90 21.62
C CYS A 184 -28.55 -6.61 23.13
N PHE A 185 -27.93 -5.52 23.56
CA PHE A 185 -27.91 -5.08 24.98
C PHE A 185 -29.24 -4.49 25.43
N ASP A 186 -30.09 -4.03 24.50
CA ASP A 186 -31.42 -3.51 24.81
C ASP A 186 -32.41 -4.61 25.24
N ARG A 187 -32.00 -5.89 25.17
CA ARG A 187 -32.84 -7.08 25.47
C ARG A 187 -32.47 -7.76 26.79
N ILE A 188 -31.47 -7.26 27.46
CA ILE A 188 -30.96 -7.75 28.74
C ILE A 188 -31.25 -6.73 29.81
#